data_9fcd4273e86ed854b5f1724c94680080
#
_entry.id   9fcd4273e86ed854b5f1724c94680080
#
_cell.length_a   1.000
_cell.length_b   1.000
_cell.length_c   1.000
_cell.angle_alpha   90.00
_cell.angle_beta   90.00
_cell.angle_gamma   90.00
#
_symmetry.space_group_name_H-M   'P 1'
#
loop_
_entity.id
_entity.type
_entity.pdbx_description
1 polymer ?
#
loop_
_entity_poly.entity_id
_entity_poly.type
_entity_poly.pdbx_seq_one_letter_code
_entity_poly.pdbx_strand_id
1 'polypeptide(L)'
;MALVAIVGRPNVGKSTLFNRLVGMRQAIVDETAGVTRDRHYGKCEWCGREFSVVDTGGYTSNSDDVFEDAIRRQVGIAIEEADVVLFMCEAATGITDYDSEIADILRRSKKPVVLCVNKVDTGEKMYDAFDFYALGLGEVWSISAANGSGTGDLLDEILKVLPEDDVQADDHADIPHIAIVGRPNVGKSSLTNALLGEERNIVTPVAGTTRDSISTYYNKFGHEFMIVDTAGMRKRGKVTEDLEFYSVMRAMRTIEHSDVCILMIDANLGMEAQDMNIFNVIQKNRKGCVIVVNKWDLFQKDVNTLRDYEAALKERLAPFNDIPVIFTSVLEKQRILDVLDAAARVADNMRRKIPTSVLNDAMLPEIENYPPPAWKGKYIKIKYVTQLPTRTPQFAFFCNLPQWVKDPYKRYLENKLREHFDFEGCPIQVYTRAK
;
A
#
# COMPACT_ATOMS: atom_id res chain seq x y z
N MET A 1 -5.94 4.54 8.03
CA MET A 1 -6.89 3.78 7.22
C MET A 1 -7.04 2.40 7.83
N ALA A 2 -8.26 1.89 8.01
CA ALA A 2 -8.50 0.60 8.66
C ALA A 2 -8.14 -0.56 7.72
N LEU A 3 -7.67 -1.69 8.27
CA LEU A 3 -7.23 -2.87 7.56
C LEU A 3 -8.13 -4.08 7.88
N VAL A 4 -8.70 -4.70 6.85
CA VAL A 4 -9.51 -5.92 6.93
C VAL A 4 -8.72 -7.09 6.37
N ALA A 5 -8.47 -8.13 7.16
CA ALA A 5 -7.81 -9.35 6.70
C ALA A 5 -8.83 -10.46 6.45
N ILE A 6 -8.82 -11.03 5.24
CA ILE A 6 -9.66 -12.18 4.89
C ILE A 6 -8.89 -13.46 5.26
N VAL A 7 -9.39 -14.20 6.24
CA VAL A 7 -8.81 -15.46 6.69
C VAL A 7 -9.79 -16.61 6.46
N GLY A 8 -9.29 -17.83 6.42
CA GLY A 8 -10.06 -19.05 6.22
C GLY A 8 -9.26 -20.10 5.47
N ARG A 9 -9.75 -21.33 5.47
CA ARG A 9 -9.10 -22.46 4.79
C ARG A 9 -8.98 -22.22 3.28
N PRO A 10 -8.14 -22.95 2.56
CA PRO A 10 -8.03 -22.85 1.12
C PRO A 10 -9.34 -23.17 0.41
N ASN A 11 -9.50 -22.60 -0.78
CA ASN A 11 -10.63 -22.83 -1.70
C ASN A 11 -12.01 -22.39 -1.22
N VAL A 12 -12.14 -21.75 -0.04
CA VAL A 12 -13.42 -21.16 0.41
C VAL A 12 -13.86 -19.94 -0.42
N GLY A 13 -12.94 -19.39 -1.24
CA GLY A 13 -13.24 -18.28 -2.15
C GLY A 13 -12.70 -16.93 -1.71
N LYS A 14 -11.68 -16.88 -0.83
CA LYS A 14 -11.06 -15.65 -0.32
C LYS A 14 -10.64 -14.70 -1.44
N SER A 15 -9.88 -15.20 -2.41
CA SER A 15 -9.39 -14.40 -3.54
C SER A 15 -10.52 -13.93 -4.47
N THR A 16 -11.62 -14.70 -4.57
CA THR A 16 -12.82 -14.29 -5.32
C THR A 16 -13.49 -13.11 -4.65
N LEU A 17 -13.69 -13.19 -3.33
CA LEU A 17 -14.25 -12.09 -2.55
C LEU A 17 -13.34 -10.87 -2.58
N PHE A 18 -12.04 -11.05 -2.35
CA PHE A 18 -11.05 -9.99 -2.44
C PHE A 18 -11.12 -9.22 -3.76
N ASN A 19 -11.10 -9.94 -4.89
CA ASN A 19 -11.19 -9.35 -6.23
C ASN A 19 -12.50 -8.58 -6.43
N ARG A 20 -13.60 -9.07 -5.86
CA ARG A 20 -14.90 -8.38 -5.91
C ARG A 20 -14.88 -7.09 -5.12
N LEU A 21 -14.41 -7.12 -3.88
CA LEU A 21 -14.37 -5.95 -2.99
C LEU A 21 -13.47 -4.84 -3.59
N VAL A 22 -12.29 -5.22 -4.09
CA VAL A 22 -11.37 -4.27 -4.74
C VAL A 22 -11.90 -3.81 -6.11
N GLY A 23 -12.62 -4.68 -6.84
CA GLY A 23 -13.21 -4.36 -8.14
C GLY A 23 -14.38 -3.39 -8.07
N MET A 24 -15.10 -3.30 -6.96
CA MET A 24 -16.19 -2.32 -6.76
C MET A 24 -15.68 -0.88 -6.88
N ARG A 25 -14.48 -0.59 -6.41
CA ARG A 25 -13.86 0.73 -6.54
C ARG A 25 -13.45 1.04 -7.98
N GLN A 26 -12.98 0.06 -8.74
CA GLN A 26 -12.55 0.26 -10.13
C GLN A 26 -13.70 0.65 -11.07
N ALA A 27 -14.93 0.26 -10.75
CA ALA A 27 -16.12 0.64 -11.49
C ALA A 27 -16.52 2.12 -11.29
N ILE A 28 -16.06 2.76 -10.23
CA ILE A 28 -16.40 4.14 -9.85
C ILE A 28 -15.27 5.13 -10.22
N VAL A 29 -14.01 4.67 -10.22
CA VAL A 29 -12.83 5.51 -10.45
C VAL A 29 -11.98 4.90 -11.55
N ASP A 30 -12.06 5.49 -12.73
CA ASP A 30 -11.23 5.32 -13.94
C ASP A 30 -10.35 4.05 -14.05
N GLU A 31 -10.59 3.31 -15.14
CA GLU A 31 -9.74 2.24 -15.68
C GLU A 31 -8.35 2.78 -16.03
N THR A 32 -7.44 2.88 -15.09
CA THR A 32 -6.01 2.98 -15.40
C THR A 32 -5.50 1.57 -15.72
N ALA A 33 -5.59 1.19 -16.99
CA ALA A 33 -4.98 -0.01 -17.50
C ALA A 33 -3.45 0.08 -17.34
N GLY A 34 -2.85 -0.87 -16.60
CA GLY A 34 -1.40 -0.99 -16.48
C GLY A 34 -0.85 -1.21 -15.09
N VAL A 35 -1.68 -1.17 -14.05
CA VAL A 35 -1.25 -1.55 -12.70
C VAL A 35 -1.29 -3.07 -12.60
N THR A 36 -0.13 -3.70 -12.46
CA THR A 36 -0.01 -5.13 -12.12
C THR A 36 -0.94 -5.44 -10.95
N ARG A 37 -1.89 -6.36 -11.14
CA ARG A 37 -2.79 -6.83 -10.09
C ARG A 37 -1.93 -7.49 -9.00
N ASP A 38 -1.71 -6.76 -7.92
CA ASP A 38 -1.31 -7.39 -6.69
C ASP A 38 -2.50 -8.26 -6.26
N ARG A 39 -2.27 -9.57 -6.16
CA ARG A 39 -3.34 -10.53 -5.93
C ARG A 39 -3.81 -10.55 -4.47
N HIS A 40 -3.18 -9.78 -3.59
CA HIS A 40 -3.33 -9.97 -2.15
C HIS A 40 -3.62 -8.69 -1.35
N TYR A 41 -3.46 -7.50 -1.94
CA TYR A 41 -3.74 -6.22 -1.29
C TYR A 41 -4.53 -5.29 -2.21
N GLY A 42 -5.56 -4.67 -1.66
CA GLY A 42 -6.38 -3.70 -2.38
C GLY A 42 -7.15 -2.77 -1.45
N LYS A 43 -7.72 -1.72 -2.03
CA LYS A 43 -8.60 -0.77 -1.33
C LYS A 43 -10.04 -1.03 -1.73
N CYS A 44 -10.91 -1.01 -0.75
CA CYS A 44 -12.36 -1.06 -0.90
C CYS A 44 -12.94 0.28 -0.46
N GLU A 45 -13.95 0.75 -1.18
CA GLU A 45 -14.75 1.91 -0.79
C GLU A 45 -16.21 1.49 -0.73
N TRP A 46 -16.87 1.73 0.40
CA TRP A 46 -18.29 1.45 0.60
C TRP A 46 -18.94 2.57 1.38
N CYS A 47 -20.08 3.07 0.89
CA CYS A 47 -20.82 4.18 1.51
C CYS A 47 -19.96 5.41 1.86
N GLY A 48 -18.95 5.74 1.02
CA GLY A 48 -18.06 6.88 1.21
C GLY A 48 -16.92 6.65 2.23
N ARG A 49 -16.79 5.44 2.79
CA ARG A 49 -15.70 5.06 3.68
C ARG A 49 -14.73 4.12 3.00
N GLU A 50 -13.44 4.48 3.02
CA GLU A 50 -12.36 3.66 2.45
C GLU A 50 -11.70 2.80 3.54
N PHE A 51 -11.35 1.54 3.17
CA PHE A 51 -10.56 0.64 3.99
C PHE A 51 -9.70 -0.27 3.11
N SER A 52 -8.61 -0.78 3.68
CA SER A 52 -7.72 -1.72 3.00
C SER A 52 -8.17 -3.15 3.24
N VAL A 53 -8.02 -4.00 2.23
CA VAL A 53 -8.33 -5.43 2.29
C VAL A 53 -7.11 -6.25 1.92
N VAL A 54 -6.85 -7.32 2.67
CA VAL A 54 -5.76 -8.28 2.40
C VAL A 54 -6.31 -9.69 2.30
N ASP A 55 -5.94 -10.40 1.24
CA ASP A 55 -6.17 -11.85 1.10
C ASP A 55 -4.99 -12.63 1.66
N THR A 56 -5.19 -13.35 2.76
CA THR A 56 -4.13 -14.16 3.39
C THR A 56 -3.81 -15.44 2.61
N GLY A 57 -4.71 -15.92 1.75
CA GLY A 57 -4.61 -17.24 1.10
C GLY A 57 -3.54 -17.37 0.02
N GLY A 58 -2.94 -16.30 -0.44
CA GLY A 58 -1.97 -16.31 -1.53
C GLY A 58 -0.52 -16.50 -1.11
N TYR A 59 -0.25 -16.62 0.17
CA TYR A 59 1.10 -16.73 0.73
C TYR A 59 1.44 -18.14 1.25
N THR A 60 0.66 -19.16 0.89
CA THR A 60 0.95 -20.56 1.27
C THR A 60 1.88 -21.23 0.28
N SER A 61 2.99 -21.82 0.76
CA SER A 61 3.87 -22.71 0.00
C SER A 61 3.22 -24.10 -0.15
N ASN A 62 3.44 -24.74 -1.31
CA ASN A 62 2.82 -25.99 -1.77
C ASN A 62 3.32 -27.29 -1.08
N SER A 63 3.36 -27.39 0.25
CA SER A 63 3.73 -28.65 0.91
C SER A 63 2.70 -29.06 1.97
N ASP A 64 2.15 -30.26 1.82
CA ASP A 64 0.99 -30.75 2.58
C ASP A 64 1.22 -30.93 4.10
N ASP A 65 2.43 -31.20 4.56
CA ASP A 65 2.74 -31.41 5.99
C ASP A 65 3.07 -30.10 6.76
N VAL A 66 3.28 -28.99 6.07
CA VAL A 66 3.57 -27.65 6.65
C VAL A 66 2.31 -26.78 6.70
N PHE A 67 1.20 -27.32 6.20
CA PHE A 67 0.01 -26.56 5.85
C PHE A 67 -0.78 -26.05 7.07
N GLU A 68 -0.94 -26.86 8.11
CA GLU A 68 -1.67 -26.49 9.34
C GLU A 68 -0.99 -25.35 10.08
N ASP A 69 0.30 -25.47 10.31
CA ASP A 69 1.08 -24.44 10.98
C ASP A 69 1.13 -23.13 10.20
N ALA A 70 1.15 -23.21 8.86
CA ALA A 70 1.12 -22.03 8.00
C ALA A 70 -0.21 -21.28 8.12
N ILE A 71 -1.35 -21.99 8.16
CA ILE A 71 -2.68 -21.37 8.34
C ILE A 71 -2.80 -20.73 9.72
N ARG A 72 -2.41 -21.46 10.80
CA ARG A 72 -2.42 -20.92 12.17
C ARG A 72 -1.59 -19.64 12.29
N ARG A 73 -0.40 -19.62 11.67
CA ARG A 73 0.48 -18.45 11.66
C ARG A 73 -0.13 -17.29 10.89
N GLN A 74 -0.75 -17.54 9.73
CA GLN A 74 -1.43 -16.50 8.95
C GLN A 74 -2.60 -15.88 9.73
N VAL A 75 -3.39 -16.70 10.39
CA VAL A 75 -4.49 -16.22 11.27
C VAL A 75 -3.90 -15.40 12.43
N GLY A 76 -2.82 -15.86 13.05
CA GLY A 76 -2.12 -15.14 14.11
C GLY A 76 -1.66 -13.75 13.64
N ILE A 77 -1.02 -13.67 12.47
CA ILE A 77 -0.56 -12.41 11.87
C ILE A 77 -1.75 -11.50 11.53
N ALA A 78 -2.82 -12.06 10.96
CA ALA A 78 -4.03 -11.30 10.66
C ALA A 78 -4.65 -10.70 11.94
N ILE A 79 -4.67 -11.46 13.04
CA ILE A 79 -5.14 -10.99 14.34
C ILE A 79 -4.25 -9.86 14.88
N GLU A 80 -2.93 -9.96 14.72
CA GLU A 80 -2.00 -8.94 15.21
C GLU A 80 -2.11 -7.63 14.41
N GLU A 81 -2.14 -7.73 13.09
CA GLU A 81 -1.96 -6.58 12.20
C GLU A 81 -3.27 -5.99 11.64
N ALA A 82 -4.38 -6.75 11.53
CA ALA A 82 -5.64 -6.24 11.03
C ALA A 82 -6.47 -5.54 12.11
N ASP A 83 -7.31 -4.59 11.71
CA ASP A 83 -8.29 -3.96 12.58
C ASP A 83 -9.56 -4.80 12.70
N VAL A 84 -9.93 -5.49 11.60
CA VAL A 84 -11.06 -6.44 11.54
C VAL A 84 -10.60 -7.72 10.83
N VAL A 85 -10.98 -8.87 11.35
CA VAL A 85 -10.76 -10.17 10.72
C VAL A 85 -12.06 -10.63 10.07
N LEU A 86 -12.06 -10.79 8.76
CA LEU A 86 -13.14 -11.42 8.00
C LEU A 86 -12.85 -12.92 7.89
N PHE A 87 -13.53 -13.72 8.71
CA PHE A 87 -13.39 -15.18 8.70
C PHE A 87 -14.35 -15.80 7.69
N MET A 88 -13.78 -16.46 6.69
CA MET A 88 -14.53 -17.00 5.56
C MET A 88 -14.57 -18.52 5.57
N CYS A 89 -15.81 -19.07 5.62
CA CYS A 89 -16.11 -20.50 5.52
C CYS A 89 -16.88 -20.79 4.22
N GLU A 90 -17.18 -22.06 3.96
CA GLU A 90 -17.93 -22.53 2.79
C GLU A 90 -19.13 -23.36 3.20
N ALA A 91 -20.33 -23.00 2.70
CA ALA A 91 -21.59 -23.68 3.04
C ALA A 91 -21.58 -25.18 2.65
N ALA A 92 -21.12 -25.50 1.44
CA ALA A 92 -21.25 -26.86 0.88
C ALA A 92 -20.46 -27.95 1.63
N THR A 93 -19.37 -27.57 2.33
CA THR A 93 -18.56 -28.52 3.10
C THR A 93 -18.93 -28.59 4.57
N GLY A 94 -19.78 -27.67 5.05
CA GLY A 94 -20.06 -27.54 6.48
C GLY A 94 -18.84 -27.10 7.29
N ILE A 95 -18.96 -27.18 8.62
CA ILE A 95 -17.89 -26.87 9.56
C ILE A 95 -16.86 -27.99 9.54
N THR A 96 -15.62 -27.65 9.25
CA THR A 96 -14.48 -28.57 9.34
C THR A 96 -13.70 -28.40 10.65
N ASP A 97 -12.82 -29.35 10.98
CA ASP A 97 -11.95 -29.24 12.15
C ASP A 97 -11.06 -27.99 12.07
N TYR A 98 -10.61 -27.63 10.86
CA TYR A 98 -9.85 -26.40 10.62
C TYR A 98 -10.66 -25.13 10.89
N ASP A 99 -11.93 -25.10 10.47
CA ASP A 99 -12.80 -23.96 10.74
C ASP A 99 -13.01 -23.80 12.25
N SER A 100 -13.17 -24.91 12.97
CA SER A 100 -13.32 -24.94 14.43
C SER A 100 -12.05 -24.43 15.13
N GLU A 101 -10.88 -24.84 14.67
CA GLU A 101 -9.61 -24.44 15.22
C GLU A 101 -9.33 -22.94 15.00
N ILE A 102 -9.57 -22.43 13.79
CA ILE A 102 -9.47 -21.00 13.48
C ILE A 102 -10.45 -20.22 14.36
N ALA A 103 -11.70 -20.70 14.50
CA ALA A 103 -12.69 -20.07 15.35
C ALA A 103 -12.25 -20.00 16.81
N ASP A 104 -11.60 -21.04 17.33
CA ASP A 104 -11.03 -21.05 18.68
C ASP A 104 -9.94 -19.97 18.88
N ILE A 105 -9.06 -19.81 17.90
CA ILE A 105 -8.03 -18.78 17.93
C ILE A 105 -8.70 -17.38 17.88
N LEU A 106 -9.68 -17.19 17.00
CA LEU A 106 -10.37 -15.92 16.82
C LEU A 106 -11.18 -15.53 18.06
N ARG A 107 -11.88 -16.49 18.72
CA ARG A 107 -12.62 -16.25 19.96
C ARG A 107 -11.72 -15.80 21.12
N ARG A 108 -10.49 -16.30 21.18
CA ARG A 108 -9.50 -15.91 22.19
C ARG A 108 -8.89 -14.53 21.90
N SER A 109 -8.94 -14.10 20.64
CA SER A 109 -8.50 -12.77 20.25
C SER A 109 -9.53 -11.73 20.71
N LYS A 110 -9.10 -10.52 20.96
CA LYS A 110 -10.01 -9.40 21.26
C LYS A 110 -10.34 -8.58 20.01
N LYS A 111 -9.98 -9.08 18.83
CA LYS A 111 -10.22 -8.38 17.56
C LYS A 111 -11.67 -8.56 17.12
N PRO A 112 -12.28 -7.54 16.51
CA PRO A 112 -13.55 -7.70 15.83
C PRO A 112 -13.45 -8.76 14.73
N VAL A 113 -14.37 -9.73 14.74
CA VAL A 113 -14.44 -10.81 13.75
C VAL A 113 -15.78 -10.74 13.08
N VAL A 114 -15.81 -10.79 11.75
CA VAL A 114 -17.02 -10.93 10.94
C VAL A 114 -16.99 -12.32 10.31
N LEU A 115 -17.97 -13.18 10.66
CA LEU A 115 -18.08 -14.53 10.11
C LEU A 115 -18.89 -14.52 8.82
N CYS A 116 -18.27 -15.01 7.75
CA CYS A 116 -18.84 -15.03 6.41
C CYS A 116 -18.86 -16.46 5.86
N VAL A 117 -20.04 -16.93 5.42
CA VAL A 117 -20.21 -18.21 4.76
C VAL A 117 -20.46 -18.00 3.29
N ASN A 118 -19.54 -18.50 2.47
CA ASN A 118 -19.52 -18.31 1.01
C ASN A 118 -20.12 -19.49 0.24
N LYS A 119 -20.34 -19.27 -1.05
CA LYS A 119 -20.95 -20.23 -2.01
C LYS A 119 -22.40 -20.53 -1.71
N VAL A 120 -23.08 -19.58 -1.07
CA VAL A 120 -24.54 -19.61 -0.86
C VAL A 120 -25.23 -19.05 -2.11
N ASP A 121 -25.34 -19.89 -3.14
CA ASP A 121 -25.87 -19.47 -4.45
C ASP A 121 -27.38 -19.71 -4.59
N THR A 122 -27.98 -20.50 -3.71
CA THR A 122 -29.40 -20.87 -3.70
C THR A 122 -30.00 -20.71 -2.31
N GLY A 123 -31.34 -20.56 -2.26
CA GLY A 123 -32.05 -20.45 -0.98
C GLY A 123 -31.93 -21.69 -0.07
N GLU A 124 -31.73 -22.88 -0.64
CA GLU A 124 -31.47 -24.11 0.12
C GLU A 124 -30.18 -24.05 0.90
N LYS A 125 -29.10 -23.56 0.26
CA LYS A 125 -27.79 -23.41 0.91
C LYS A 125 -27.77 -22.33 2.01
N MET A 126 -28.79 -21.50 2.07
CA MET A 126 -28.94 -20.53 3.15
C MET A 126 -29.19 -21.21 4.49
N TYR A 127 -29.88 -22.37 4.47
CA TYR A 127 -30.09 -23.17 5.69
C TYR A 127 -28.78 -23.81 6.17
N ASP A 128 -27.91 -24.26 5.26
CA ASP A 128 -26.59 -24.82 5.61
C ASP A 128 -25.71 -23.80 6.31
N ALA A 129 -25.87 -22.50 6.00
CA ALA A 129 -25.12 -21.45 6.63
C ALA A 129 -25.44 -21.25 8.12
N PHE A 130 -26.65 -21.65 8.57
CA PHE A 130 -27.03 -21.55 9.99
C PHE A 130 -26.20 -22.47 10.90
N ASP A 131 -25.68 -23.57 10.39
CA ASP A 131 -24.84 -24.48 11.17
C ASP A 131 -23.58 -23.76 11.69
N PHE A 132 -23.12 -22.73 10.98
CA PHE A 132 -21.93 -21.98 11.36
C PHE A 132 -22.09 -21.07 12.58
N TYR A 133 -23.31 -20.87 13.08
CA TYR A 133 -23.49 -20.26 14.41
C TYR A 133 -22.86 -21.08 15.53
N ALA A 134 -22.66 -22.39 15.33
CA ALA A 134 -21.96 -23.26 16.27
C ALA A 134 -20.50 -22.83 16.50
N LEU A 135 -19.89 -22.07 15.60
CA LEU A 135 -18.54 -21.52 15.76
C LEU A 135 -18.47 -20.42 16.84
N GLY A 136 -19.61 -19.87 17.29
CA GLY A 136 -19.67 -18.90 18.40
C GLY A 136 -18.95 -17.58 18.14
N LEU A 137 -18.93 -17.11 16.89
CA LEU A 137 -18.30 -15.85 16.46
C LEU A 137 -19.29 -14.72 16.19
N GLY A 138 -20.55 -14.86 16.61
CA GLY A 138 -21.61 -13.88 16.40
C GLY A 138 -22.46 -14.17 15.16
N GLU A 139 -22.92 -13.11 14.48
CA GLU A 139 -23.78 -13.22 13.30
C GLU A 139 -23.06 -13.87 12.12
N VAL A 140 -23.81 -14.67 11.34
CA VAL A 140 -23.33 -15.38 10.16
C VAL A 140 -23.82 -14.68 8.90
N TRP A 141 -22.89 -14.17 8.10
CA TRP A 141 -23.18 -13.47 6.86
C TRP A 141 -23.05 -14.40 5.66
N SER A 142 -24.19 -14.77 5.08
CA SER A 142 -24.26 -15.64 3.91
C SER A 142 -24.04 -14.88 2.63
N ILE A 143 -23.05 -15.28 1.82
CA ILE A 143 -22.72 -14.61 0.57
C ILE A 143 -22.48 -15.58 -0.59
N SER A 144 -22.51 -15.03 -1.79
CA SER A 144 -21.89 -15.64 -2.96
C SER A 144 -20.87 -14.67 -3.55
N ALA A 145 -19.58 -14.89 -3.27
CA ALA A 145 -18.50 -14.07 -3.81
C ALA A 145 -18.46 -14.08 -5.34
N ALA A 146 -18.94 -15.16 -5.99
CA ALA A 146 -18.98 -15.30 -7.43
C ALA A 146 -20.03 -14.40 -8.09
N ASN A 147 -21.26 -14.37 -7.58
CA ASN A 147 -22.36 -13.57 -8.16
C ASN A 147 -22.61 -12.23 -7.46
N GLY A 148 -22.10 -12.05 -6.23
CA GLY A 148 -22.22 -10.82 -5.44
C GLY A 148 -23.38 -10.76 -4.46
N SER A 149 -24.21 -11.82 -4.38
CA SER A 149 -25.31 -11.89 -3.43
C SER A 149 -24.80 -11.79 -1.99
N GLY A 150 -25.47 -11.01 -1.14
CA GLY A 150 -25.14 -10.82 0.28
C GLY A 150 -23.88 -9.99 0.55
N THR A 151 -23.12 -9.57 -0.49
CA THR A 151 -21.87 -8.81 -0.27
C THR A 151 -22.11 -7.38 0.23
N GLY A 152 -23.27 -6.78 -0.08
CA GLY A 152 -23.64 -5.46 0.42
C GLY A 152 -23.86 -5.48 1.94
N ASP A 153 -24.66 -6.43 2.42
CA ASP A 153 -24.95 -6.60 3.86
C ASP A 153 -23.67 -6.93 4.64
N LEU A 154 -22.78 -7.75 4.06
CA LEU A 154 -21.46 -8.03 4.62
C LEU A 154 -20.61 -6.76 4.75
N LEU A 155 -20.61 -5.91 3.72
CA LEU A 155 -19.88 -4.65 3.74
C LEU A 155 -20.45 -3.66 4.76
N ASP A 156 -21.77 -3.59 4.89
CA ASP A 156 -22.41 -2.77 5.91
C ASP A 156 -22.01 -3.21 7.33
N GLU A 157 -21.90 -4.53 7.56
CA GLU A 157 -21.42 -5.05 8.84
C GLU A 157 -19.94 -4.73 9.08
N ILE A 158 -19.10 -4.92 8.07
CA ILE A 158 -17.68 -4.54 8.17
C ILE A 158 -17.57 -3.06 8.57
N LEU A 159 -18.32 -2.16 7.95
CA LEU A 159 -18.28 -0.74 8.29
C LEU A 159 -18.68 -0.43 9.74
N LYS A 160 -19.61 -1.20 10.32
CA LYS A 160 -20.04 -1.01 11.73
C LYS A 160 -18.95 -1.38 12.72
N VAL A 161 -18.16 -2.43 12.41
CA VAL A 161 -17.11 -2.93 13.30
C VAL A 161 -15.74 -2.29 13.05
N LEU A 162 -15.58 -1.58 11.92
CA LEU A 162 -14.35 -0.82 11.64
C LEU A 162 -14.21 0.31 12.68
N PRO A 163 -13.00 0.54 13.19
CA PRO A 163 -12.73 1.67 14.07
C PRO A 163 -13.13 2.97 13.37
N GLU A 164 -13.75 3.89 14.11
CA GLU A 164 -13.99 5.24 13.59
C GLU A 164 -12.66 5.86 13.17
N ASP A 165 -12.67 6.59 12.04
CA ASP A 165 -11.50 7.37 11.65
C ASP A 165 -11.35 8.48 12.69
N ASP A 166 -10.46 8.29 13.65
CA ASP A 166 -10.07 9.34 14.61
C ASP A 166 -9.48 10.50 13.81
N VAL A 167 -10.32 11.47 13.52
CA VAL A 167 -9.91 12.81 13.08
C VAL A 167 -9.43 13.58 14.32
N GLN A 168 -8.49 13.02 15.08
CA GLN A 168 -7.76 13.84 16.05
C GLN A 168 -6.85 14.76 15.24
N ALA A 169 -6.94 16.04 15.55
CA ALA A 169 -6.01 17.02 15.01
C ALA A 169 -4.60 16.54 15.37
N ASP A 170 -3.88 16.07 14.37
CA ASP A 170 -2.48 15.68 14.53
C ASP A 170 -1.71 16.99 14.71
N ASP A 171 -1.22 17.24 15.93
CA ASP A 171 -0.39 18.42 16.25
C ASP A 171 0.88 18.46 15.37
N HIS A 172 1.20 17.40 14.66
CA HIS A 172 2.32 17.25 13.75
C HIS A 172 1.91 17.04 12.28
N ALA A 173 0.68 17.42 11.90
CA ALA A 173 0.15 17.25 10.54
C ALA A 173 1.01 17.93 9.45
N ASP A 174 1.78 18.94 9.80
CA ASP A 174 2.70 19.64 8.90
C ASP A 174 4.08 18.97 8.79
N ILE A 175 4.41 18.02 9.69
CA ILE A 175 5.68 17.30 9.65
C ILE A 175 5.56 16.07 8.74
N PRO A 176 6.50 15.86 7.80
CA PRO A 176 6.45 14.68 6.94
C PRO A 176 6.60 13.36 7.70
N HIS A 177 5.72 12.41 7.42
CA HIS A 177 5.79 11.06 7.97
C HIS A 177 6.61 10.17 7.03
N ILE A 178 7.71 9.59 7.55
CA ILE A 178 8.62 8.74 6.78
C ILE A 178 8.54 7.30 7.27
N ALA A 179 8.33 6.37 6.32
CA ALA A 179 8.39 4.93 6.55
C ALA A 179 9.70 4.35 6.03
N ILE A 180 10.36 3.48 6.79
CA ILE A 180 11.50 2.68 6.33
C ILE A 180 11.00 1.26 6.11
N VAL A 181 10.93 0.85 4.83
CA VAL A 181 10.36 -0.43 4.40
C VAL A 181 11.36 -1.24 3.56
N GLY A 182 11.08 -2.51 3.35
CA GLY A 182 11.93 -3.44 2.59
C GLY A 182 11.93 -4.82 3.22
N ARG A 183 12.56 -5.79 2.56
CA ARG A 183 12.69 -7.17 3.01
C ARG A 183 13.37 -7.31 4.38
N PRO A 184 13.25 -8.46 5.05
CA PRO A 184 14.08 -8.79 6.21
C PRO A 184 15.58 -8.69 5.87
N ASN A 185 16.39 -8.30 6.85
CA ASN A 185 17.85 -8.27 6.79
C ASN A 185 18.50 -7.30 5.77
N VAL A 186 17.72 -6.42 5.11
CA VAL A 186 18.29 -5.37 4.22
C VAL A 186 18.93 -4.21 4.99
N GLY A 187 18.76 -4.14 6.33
CA GLY A 187 19.39 -3.12 7.18
C GLY A 187 18.46 -2.03 7.71
N LYS A 188 17.13 -2.21 7.65
CA LYS A 188 16.14 -1.22 8.15
C LYS A 188 16.39 -0.80 9.60
N SER A 189 16.52 -1.77 10.51
CA SER A 189 16.79 -1.50 11.93
C SER A 189 18.13 -0.81 12.15
N SER A 190 19.13 -1.16 11.34
CA SER A 190 20.46 -0.51 11.39
C SER A 190 20.37 0.95 10.95
N LEU A 191 19.61 1.26 9.87
CA LEU A 191 19.39 2.62 9.43
C LEU A 191 18.63 3.42 10.48
N THR A 192 17.54 2.88 11.02
CA THR A 192 16.77 3.52 12.07
C THR A 192 17.61 3.81 13.30
N ASN A 193 18.45 2.87 13.74
CA ASN A 193 19.35 3.06 14.87
C ASN A 193 20.44 4.10 14.57
N ALA A 194 20.97 4.11 13.36
CA ALA A 194 21.95 5.11 12.94
C ALA A 194 21.38 6.53 12.91
N LEU A 195 20.11 6.68 12.48
CA LEU A 195 19.41 7.96 12.47
C LEU A 195 19.04 8.44 13.87
N LEU A 196 18.48 7.57 14.72
CA LEU A 196 18.03 7.93 16.04
C LEU A 196 19.20 8.13 17.04
N GLY A 197 20.37 7.52 16.78
CA GLY A 197 21.57 7.59 17.63
C GLY A 197 21.44 6.78 18.92
N GLU A 198 22.59 6.48 19.57
CA GLU A 198 22.63 5.78 20.87
C GLU A 198 22.30 6.70 22.06
N GLU A 199 22.30 8.02 21.88
CA GLU A 199 22.02 8.97 22.93
C GLU A 199 20.52 9.26 23.06
N ARG A 200 19.98 8.85 24.19
CA ARG A 200 18.59 8.85 24.65
C ARG A 200 17.95 10.23 24.88
N ASN A 201 18.38 11.29 24.25
CA ASN A 201 17.81 12.61 24.49
C ASN A 201 17.00 13.10 23.29
N ILE A 202 15.70 13.25 23.53
CA ILE A 202 14.68 13.82 22.63
C ILE A 202 14.12 12.80 21.62
N VAL A 203 13.72 11.63 22.09
CA VAL A 203 12.77 10.77 21.40
C VAL A 203 11.55 10.68 22.30
N THR A 204 10.61 11.58 22.14
CA THR A 204 9.31 11.46 22.80
C THR A 204 8.48 10.49 21.97
N PRO A 205 8.11 9.31 22.52
CA PRO A 205 7.07 8.51 21.88
C PRO A 205 5.79 9.33 21.99
N VAL A 206 5.29 9.83 20.89
CA VAL A 206 3.97 10.46 20.86
C VAL A 206 2.96 9.33 20.93
N ALA A 207 2.56 8.99 22.16
CA ALA A 207 1.44 8.10 22.43
C ALA A 207 0.16 8.92 22.21
N GLY A 208 -0.60 8.62 21.16
CA GLY A 208 -1.87 9.32 20.98
C GLY A 208 -2.61 9.11 19.69
N THR A 209 -2.07 8.40 18.70
CA THR A 209 -2.82 8.09 17.49
C THR A 209 -2.92 6.59 17.32
N THR A 210 -4.15 6.07 17.49
CA THR A 210 -4.60 4.70 17.16
C THR A 210 -3.62 3.55 17.40
N ARG A 211 -3.92 2.85 18.41
CA ARG A 211 -3.63 1.49 18.91
C ARG A 211 -2.35 0.75 18.53
N ASP A 212 -1.37 1.12 17.70
CA ASP A 212 -0.14 0.30 17.55
C ASP A 212 1.02 0.90 16.73
N SER A 213 0.93 2.06 16.10
CA SER A 213 2.09 2.65 15.42
C SER A 213 2.75 3.73 16.28
N ILE A 214 3.84 3.38 16.93
CA ILE A 214 4.66 4.37 17.64
C ILE A 214 5.49 5.11 16.60
N SER A 215 5.07 6.30 16.23
CA SER A 215 5.88 7.23 15.46
C SER A 215 6.90 7.90 16.36
N THR A 216 8.11 8.10 15.86
CA THR A 216 9.19 8.76 16.57
C THR A 216 9.50 10.08 15.89
N TYR A 217 9.39 11.17 16.65
CA TYR A 217 9.81 12.48 16.19
C TYR A 217 11.33 12.55 16.01
N TYR A 218 11.78 13.00 14.86
CA TYR A 218 13.17 13.18 14.50
C TYR A 218 13.42 14.65 14.15
N ASN A 219 14.38 15.28 14.82
CA ASN A 219 14.80 16.65 14.52
C ASN A 219 16.32 16.74 14.70
N LYS A 220 17.06 16.41 13.62
CA LYS A 220 18.53 16.49 13.61
C LYS A 220 19.02 16.84 12.21
N PHE A 221 20.21 17.39 12.12
CA PHE A 221 20.89 17.72 10.87
C PHE A 221 20.09 18.62 9.92
N GLY A 222 19.22 19.48 10.50
CA GLY A 222 18.35 20.36 9.72
C GLY A 222 17.10 19.71 9.12
N HIS A 223 16.82 18.47 9.47
CA HIS A 223 15.62 17.73 9.04
C HIS A 223 14.66 17.48 10.18
N GLU A 224 13.37 17.62 9.89
CA GLU A 224 12.29 17.39 10.83
C GLU A 224 11.29 16.38 10.22
N PHE A 225 11.14 15.21 10.87
CA PHE A 225 10.32 14.11 10.39
C PHE A 225 9.62 13.36 11.51
N MET A 226 8.51 12.69 11.18
CA MET A 226 7.92 11.63 11.98
C MET A 226 8.32 10.27 11.37
N ILE A 227 9.16 9.48 12.05
CA ILE A 227 9.53 8.13 11.59
C ILE A 227 8.48 7.14 12.08
N VAL A 228 7.75 6.52 11.15
CA VAL A 228 6.62 5.62 11.43
C VAL A 228 7.13 4.23 11.80
N ASP A 229 6.46 3.57 12.75
CA ASP A 229 6.67 2.17 13.19
C ASP A 229 8.05 1.83 13.74
N THR A 230 8.62 2.71 14.55
CA THR A 230 9.92 2.45 15.20
C THR A 230 9.85 1.36 16.28
N ALA A 231 8.70 1.14 16.93
CA ALA A 231 8.51 0.16 17.99
C ALA A 231 8.63 -1.27 17.49
N GLY A 232 8.10 -1.53 16.34
CA GLY A 232 8.21 -2.85 15.74
C GLY A 232 9.58 -3.23 15.25
N MET A 233 10.43 -2.25 14.95
CA MET A 233 11.83 -2.48 14.64
C MET A 233 12.67 -2.81 15.90
N ARG A 234 12.25 -2.34 17.10
CA ARG A 234 12.96 -2.58 18.36
C ARG A 234 12.66 -3.94 19.00
N LYS A 235 11.47 -4.52 18.79
CA LYS A 235 11.04 -5.80 19.42
C LYS A 235 11.64 -7.07 18.78
N ARG A 236 12.44 -6.98 17.73
CA ARG A 236 12.91 -8.09 16.88
C ARG A 236 14.03 -8.97 17.45
N GLY A 237 14.18 -9.10 18.78
CA GLY A 237 15.20 -10.00 19.35
C GLY A 237 14.92 -11.49 19.25
N LYS A 238 13.72 -11.95 18.84
CA LYS A 238 13.33 -13.39 19.05
C LYS A 238 12.34 -14.00 18.05
N VAL A 239 12.16 -13.52 16.82
CA VAL A 239 11.24 -14.18 15.86
C VAL A 239 12.00 -14.63 14.62
N THR A 240 12.17 -15.94 14.51
CA THR A 240 12.78 -16.68 13.39
C THR A 240 11.74 -17.05 12.32
N GLU A 241 12.10 -16.88 11.08
CA GLU A 241 11.85 -17.66 9.86
C GLU A 241 10.51 -17.72 9.10
N ASP A 242 9.36 -17.22 9.56
CA ASP A 242 8.15 -17.18 8.70
C ASP A 242 7.71 -15.76 8.34
N LEU A 243 8.65 -15.01 7.80
CA LEU A 243 8.70 -13.55 7.83
C LEU A 243 8.12 -12.86 6.59
N GLU A 244 7.74 -13.60 5.53
CA GLU A 244 7.33 -12.91 4.29
C GLU A 244 5.97 -12.22 4.46
N PHE A 245 4.95 -12.94 4.89
CA PHE A 245 3.60 -12.39 5.03
C PHE A 245 3.52 -11.34 6.15
N TYR A 246 4.13 -11.61 7.31
CA TYR A 246 4.20 -10.66 8.42
C TYR A 246 4.90 -9.36 8.03
N SER A 247 6.01 -9.48 7.29
CA SER A 247 6.78 -8.34 6.82
C SER A 247 5.97 -7.49 5.83
N VAL A 248 5.17 -8.11 4.96
CA VAL A 248 4.34 -7.42 3.96
C VAL A 248 3.14 -6.71 4.62
N MET A 249 2.38 -7.38 5.49
CA MET A 249 1.25 -6.77 6.22
C MET A 249 1.68 -5.54 7.01
N ARG A 250 2.79 -5.67 7.71
CA ARG A 250 3.35 -4.58 8.48
C ARG A 250 3.87 -3.44 7.62
N ALA A 251 4.57 -3.78 6.52
CA ALA A 251 5.00 -2.78 5.56
C ALA A 251 3.80 -2.01 4.97
N MET A 252 2.68 -2.69 4.68
CA MET A 252 1.45 -2.07 4.21
C MET A 252 0.94 -1.03 5.20
N ARG A 253 0.80 -1.41 6.47
CA ARG A 253 0.31 -0.49 7.51
C ARG A 253 1.24 0.72 7.69
N THR A 254 2.54 0.49 7.70
CA THR A 254 3.56 1.53 7.80
C THR A 254 3.51 2.47 6.58
N ILE A 255 3.36 1.93 5.37
CA ILE A 255 3.22 2.69 4.13
C ILE A 255 1.95 3.56 4.16
N GLU A 256 0.83 3.02 4.60
CA GLU A 256 -0.44 3.77 4.66
C GLU A 256 -0.36 5.03 5.53
N HIS A 257 0.37 4.96 6.65
CA HIS A 257 0.51 6.05 7.62
C HIS A 257 1.70 6.99 7.33
N SER A 258 2.40 6.81 6.21
CA SER A 258 3.51 7.67 5.81
C SER A 258 3.15 8.60 4.65
N ASP A 259 3.96 9.63 4.44
CA ASP A 259 3.94 10.48 3.25
C ASP A 259 5.01 10.02 2.26
N VAL A 260 6.19 9.64 2.78
CA VAL A 260 7.33 9.17 2.00
C VAL A 260 7.82 7.83 2.53
N CYS A 261 8.11 6.91 1.62
CA CYS A 261 8.65 5.60 1.92
C CYS A 261 10.11 5.49 1.46
N ILE A 262 10.99 5.12 2.37
CA ILE A 262 12.36 4.73 2.08
C ILE A 262 12.36 3.21 1.87
N LEU A 263 12.42 2.77 0.60
CA LEU A 263 12.50 1.35 0.25
C LEU A 263 13.96 0.90 0.25
N MET A 264 14.32 0.10 1.26
CA MET A 264 15.69 -0.44 1.36
C MET A 264 15.82 -1.78 0.66
N ILE A 265 16.86 -1.93 -0.16
CA ILE A 265 17.25 -3.16 -0.84
C ILE A 265 18.70 -3.52 -0.51
N ASP A 266 19.05 -4.81 -0.63
CA ASP A 266 20.42 -5.30 -0.47
C ASP A 266 21.15 -5.24 -1.80
N ALA A 267 22.31 -4.59 -1.86
CA ALA A 267 23.09 -4.42 -3.08
C ALA A 267 23.45 -5.75 -3.76
N ASN A 268 23.77 -6.78 -2.96
CA ASN A 268 24.20 -8.08 -3.50
C ASN A 268 23.05 -8.94 -4.04
N LEU A 269 21.84 -8.77 -3.48
CA LEU A 269 20.65 -9.51 -3.92
C LEU A 269 19.88 -8.77 -5.02
N GLY A 270 20.08 -7.47 -5.10
CA GLY A 270 19.32 -6.62 -6.00
C GLY A 270 17.84 -6.50 -5.61
N MET A 271 17.03 -6.03 -6.54
CA MET A 271 15.60 -5.88 -6.35
C MET A 271 14.89 -7.19 -6.70
N GLU A 272 14.34 -7.89 -5.72
CA GLU A 272 13.62 -9.15 -5.90
C GLU A 272 12.09 -8.96 -5.97
N ALA A 273 11.36 -10.06 -6.17
CA ALA A 273 9.89 -10.04 -6.31
C ALA A 273 9.20 -9.42 -5.08
N GLN A 274 9.70 -9.69 -3.88
CA GLN A 274 9.14 -9.14 -2.64
C GLN A 274 9.36 -7.63 -2.53
N ASP A 275 10.52 -7.11 -2.98
CA ASP A 275 10.78 -5.67 -3.02
C ASP A 275 9.84 -4.99 -4.02
N MET A 276 9.59 -5.63 -5.18
CA MET A 276 8.62 -5.16 -6.16
C MET A 276 7.18 -5.14 -5.60
N ASN A 277 6.80 -6.14 -4.80
CA ASN A 277 5.49 -6.13 -4.14
C ASN A 277 5.36 -4.94 -3.17
N ILE A 278 6.38 -4.67 -2.35
CA ILE A 278 6.40 -3.50 -1.47
C ILE A 278 6.32 -2.21 -2.28
N PHE A 279 7.10 -2.11 -3.36
CA PHE A 279 7.08 -0.96 -4.26
C PHE A 279 5.69 -0.73 -4.88
N ASN A 280 5.03 -1.78 -5.34
CA ASN A 280 3.67 -1.71 -5.86
C ASN A 280 2.67 -1.19 -4.80
N VAL A 281 2.84 -1.60 -3.53
CA VAL A 281 2.01 -1.07 -2.42
C VAL A 281 2.27 0.43 -2.20
N ILE A 282 3.53 0.88 -2.27
CA ILE A 282 3.89 2.30 -2.20
C ILE A 282 3.19 3.10 -3.31
N GLN A 283 3.27 2.61 -4.56
CA GLN A 283 2.61 3.24 -5.70
C GLN A 283 1.07 3.29 -5.56
N LYS A 284 0.44 2.16 -5.19
CA LYS A 284 -1.01 2.08 -4.99
C LYS A 284 -1.50 3.03 -3.91
N ASN A 285 -0.70 3.23 -2.86
CA ASN A 285 -0.98 4.17 -1.79
C ASN A 285 -0.57 5.60 -2.12
N ARG A 286 -0.01 5.84 -3.33
CA ARG A 286 0.38 7.17 -3.82
C ARG A 286 1.34 7.89 -2.87
N LYS A 287 2.31 7.13 -2.34
CA LYS A 287 3.32 7.67 -1.43
C LYS A 287 4.56 8.07 -2.19
N GLY A 288 5.27 9.10 -1.70
CA GLY A 288 6.60 9.42 -2.16
C GLY A 288 7.54 8.24 -1.94
N CYS A 289 8.55 8.06 -2.80
CA CYS A 289 9.47 6.94 -2.73
C CYS A 289 10.92 7.38 -2.90
N VAL A 290 11.79 6.84 -2.03
CA VAL A 290 13.25 6.89 -2.14
C VAL A 290 13.75 5.46 -2.09
N ILE A 291 14.63 5.06 -3.01
CA ILE A 291 15.26 3.74 -2.98
C ILE A 291 16.64 3.86 -2.35
N VAL A 292 16.89 3.00 -1.37
CA VAL A 292 18.19 2.91 -0.69
C VAL A 292 18.80 1.54 -0.96
N VAL A 293 19.89 1.54 -1.72
CA VAL A 293 20.70 0.36 -2.00
C VAL A 293 21.74 0.26 -0.89
N ASN A 294 21.48 -0.59 0.11
CA ASN A 294 22.33 -0.76 1.28
C ASN A 294 23.35 -1.90 1.10
N LYS A 295 24.34 -1.96 1.97
CA LYS A 295 25.49 -2.89 1.94
C LYS A 295 26.34 -2.69 0.69
N TRP A 296 26.40 -1.45 0.21
CA TRP A 296 27.18 -1.10 -0.97
C TRP A 296 28.69 -1.29 -0.78
N ASP A 297 29.17 -1.32 0.48
CA ASP A 297 30.55 -1.66 0.86
C ASP A 297 30.93 -3.09 0.47
N LEU A 298 30.00 -4.03 0.51
CA LEU A 298 30.20 -5.46 0.21
C LEU A 298 30.06 -5.79 -1.27
N PHE A 299 29.60 -4.84 -2.10
CA PHE A 299 29.37 -5.06 -3.52
C PHE A 299 30.66 -4.89 -4.32
N GLN A 300 30.93 -5.80 -5.27
CA GLN A 300 32.10 -5.67 -6.17
C GLN A 300 31.88 -4.53 -7.16
N LYS A 301 32.84 -3.61 -7.24
CA LYS A 301 32.70 -2.33 -7.96
C LYS A 301 33.72 -2.24 -9.09
N ASP A 302 33.21 -1.91 -10.28
CA ASP A 302 33.94 -1.43 -11.43
C ASP A 302 33.62 0.04 -11.72
N VAL A 303 34.29 0.65 -12.68
CA VAL A 303 34.14 2.09 -12.98
C VAL A 303 32.70 2.52 -13.30
N ASN A 304 31.91 1.66 -13.93
CA ASN A 304 30.52 1.95 -14.35
C ASN A 304 29.45 1.30 -13.47
N THR A 305 29.83 0.53 -12.45
CA THR A 305 28.92 -0.30 -11.66
C THR A 305 27.74 0.48 -11.08
N LEU A 306 27.96 1.67 -10.55
CA LEU A 306 26.91 2.49 -9.96
C LEU A 306 25.87 2.90 -11.00
N ARG A 307 26.33 3.40 -12.15
CA ARG A 307 25.45 3.83 -13.25
C ARG A 307 24.65 2.68 -13.83
N ASP A 308 25.29 1.54 -14.05
CA ASP A 308 24.65 0.37 -14.65
C ASP A 308 23.62 -0.24 -13.68
N TYR A 309 23.94 -0.28 -12.39
CA TYR A 309 23.01 -0.74 -11.35
C TYR A 309 21.79 0.17 -11.24
N GLU A 310 21.99 1.48 -11.24
CA GLU A 310 20.91 2.47 -11.21
C GLU A 310 20.01 2.37 -12.44
N ALA A 311 20.61 2.22 -13.64
CA ALA A 311 19.87 2.07 -14.88
C ALA A 311 19.01 0.80 -14.89
N ALA A 312 19.55 -0.33 -14.44
CA ALA A 312 18.84 -1.60 -14.32
C ALA A 312 17.68 -1.51 -13.31
N LEU A 313 17.87 -0.80 -12.19
CA LEU A 313 16.80 -0.53 -11.23
C LEU A 313 15.68 0.31 -11.86
N LYS A 314 16.03 1.43 -12.51
CA LYS A 314 15.05 2.33 -13.12
C LYS A 314 14.24 1.65 -14.24
N GLU A 315 14.86 0.79 -15.02
CA GLU A 315 14.17 -0.03 -16.02
C GLU A 315 13.12 -0.94 -15.37
N ARG A 316 13.48 -1.56 -14.26
CA ARG A 316 12.61 -2.49 -13.54
C ARG A 316 11.44 -1.79 -12.82
N LEU A 317 11.61 -0.54 -12.44
CA LEU A 317 10.62 0.29 -11.77
C LEU A 317 9.62 0.95 -12.73
N ALA A 318 9.85 0.90 -14.04
CA ALA A 318 8.96 1.52 -15.03
C ALA A 318 7.50 1.09 -14.84
N PRO A 319 6.51 1.96 -15.02
CA PRO A 319 6.64 3.33 -15.55
C PRO A 319 7.02 4.41 -14.51
N PHE A 320 7.02 4.13 -13.21
CA PHE A 320 7.43 5.07 -12.16
C PHE A 320 8.93 4.87 -11.85
N ASN A 321 9.80 5.41 -12.70
CA ASN A 321 11.24 5.27 -12.61
C ASN A 321 11.97 6.59 -12.26
N ASP A 322 11.23 7.70 -12.14
CA ASP A 322 11.73 8.99 -11.68
C ASP A 322 11.79 9.01 -10.14
N ILE A 323 12.70 8.19 -9.58
CA ILE A 323 12.86 7.96 -8.14
C ILE A 323 14.33 8.14 -7.77
N PRO A 324 14.65 8.88 -6.68
CA PRO A 324 16.00 9.00 -6.21
C PRO A 324 16.52 7.64 -5.70
N VAL A 325 17.72 7.26 -6.14
CA VAL A 325 18.42 6.04 -5.73
C VAL A 325 19.69 6.42 -4.99
N ILE A 326 19.77 6.05 -3.71
CA ILE A 326 20.90 6.35 -2.84
C ILE A 326 21.64 5.06 -2.49
N PHE A 327 22.92 5.00 -2.81
CA PHE A 327 23.79 3.88 -2.47
C PHE A 327 24.46 4.13 -1.13
N THR A 328 24.22 3.24 -0.15
CA THR A 328 24.69 3.43 1.24
C THR A 328 25.43 2.22 1.77
N SER A 329 26.27 2.45 2.78
CA SER A 329 26.65 1.45 3.76
C SER A 329 26.26 1.98 5.14
N VAL A 330 25.18 1.42 5.68
CA VAL A 330 24.68 1.85 6.98
C VAL A 330 25.67 1.48 8.10
N LEU A 331 26.38 0.35 7.97
CA LEU A 331 27.39 -0.08 8.94
C LEU A 331 28.59 0.89 8.96
N GLU A 332 29.05 1.30 7.78
CA GLU A 332 30.15 2.26 7.63
C GLU A 332 29.68 3.73 7.74
N LYS A 333 28.40 3.96 8.03
CA LYS A 333 27.75 5.29 8.11
C LYS A 333 27.96 6.15 6.85
N GLN A 334 28.09 5.52 5.67
CA GLN A 334 28.28 6.22 4.41
C GLN A 334 26.94 6.66 3.81
N ARG A 335 26.83 7.92 3.42
CA ARG A 335 25.69 8.55 2.74
C ARG A 335 24.34 8.41 3.44
N ILE A 336 24.31 8.28 4.77
CA ILE A 336 23.07 8.21 5.54
C ILE A 336 22.31 9.55 5.48
N LEU A 337 23.04 10.68 5.49
CA LEU A 337 22.44 12.01 5.40
C LEU A 337 21.83 12.25 4.01
N ASP A 338 22.46 11.75 2.94
CA ASP A 338 21.92 11.84 1.58
C ASP A 338 20.52 11.18 1.48
N VAL A 339 20.26 10.13 2.29
CA VAL A 339 18.94 9.50 2.37
C VAL A 339 17.91 10.46 2.97
N LEU A 340 18.27 11.19 4.02
CA LEU A 340 17.38 12.18 4.64
C LEU A 340 17.11 13.35 3.70
N ASP A 341 18.17 13.85 3.04
CA ASP A 341 18.06 14.92 2.04
C ASP A 341 17.12 14.51 0.89
N ALA A 342 17.24 13.28 0.39
CA ALA A 342 16.39 12.76 -0.65
C ALA A 342 14.93 12.63 -0.16
N ALA A 343 14.73 12.12 1.06
CA ALA A 343 13.39 11.99 1.65
C ALA A 343 12.73 13.35 1.86
N ALA A 344 13.49 14.36 2.30
CA ALA A 344 13.00 15.73 2.46
C ALA A 344 12.58 16.32 1.11
N ARG A 345 13.44 16.22 0.08
CA ARG A 345 13.09 16.70 -1.27
C ARG A 345 11.80 16.04 -1.80
N VAL A 346 11.67 14.71 -1.63
CA VAL A 346 10.46 14.01 -2.04
C VAL A 346 9.24 14.50 -1.25
N ALA A 347 9.37 14.72 0.06
CA ALA A 347 8.28 15.27 0.88
C ALA A 347 7.87 16.68 0.42
N ASP A 348 8.83 17.54 0.11
CA ASP A 348 8.58 18.87 -0.42
C ASP A 348 7.91 18.79 -1.80
N ASN A 349 8.38 17.91 -2.68
CA ASN A 349 7.79 17.67 -3.99
C ASN A 349 6.34 17.16 -3.89
N MET A 350 6.03 16.30 -2.92
CA MET A 350 4.65 15.84 -2.65
C MET A 350 3.70 16.99 -2.26
N ARG A 351 4.22 17.99 -1.57
CA ARG A 351 3.45 19.17 -1.09
C ARG A 351 3.46 20.34 -2.06
N ARG A 352 4.27 20.25 -3.12
CA ARG A 352 4.45 21.34 -4.09
C ARG A 352 3.13 21.77 -4.71
N LYS A 353 2.86 23.08 -4.67
CA LYS A 353 1.73 23.71 -5.32
C LYS A 353 2.22 24.58 -6.47
N ILE A 354 1.70 24.35 -7.66
CA ILE A 354 2.02 25.12 -8.86
C ILE A 354 0.85 26.03 -9.16
N PRO A 355 1.08 27.37 -9.29
CA PRO A 355 0.04 28.30 -9.70
C PRO A 355 -0.55 27.91 -11.06
N THR A 356 -1.87 28.02 -11.21
CA THR A 356 -2.58 27.61 -12.43
C THR A 356 -2.06 28.32 -13.69
N SER A 357 -1.65 29.60 -13.59
CA SER A 357 -1.05 30.34 -14.70
C SER A 357 0.25 29.69 -15.16
N VAL A 358 1.20 29.44 -14.23
CA VAL A 358 2.50 28.83 -14.52
C VAL A 358 2.32 27.43 -15.13
N LEU A 359 1.36 26.65 -14.60
CA LEU A 359 1.05 25.32 -15.09
C LEU A 359 0.50 25.37 -16.54
N ASN A 360 -0.38 26.32 -16.85
CA ASN A 360 -0.91 26.47 -18.20
C ASN A 360 0.12 27.03 -19.18
N ASP A 361 0.96 27.97 -18.75
CA ASP A 361 2.03 28.54 -19.59
C ASP A 361 3.05 27.45 -20.00
N ALA A 362 3.30 26.48 -19.15
CA ALA A 362 4.18 25.35 -19.46
C ALA A 362 3.48 24.28 -20.32
N MET A 363 2.25 23.87 -19.95
CA MET A 363 1.63 22.68 -20.50
C MET A 363 0.82 22.92 -21.78
N LEU A 364 0.23 24.09 -21.97
CA LEU A 364 -0.57 24.33 -23.17
C LEU A 364 0.24 24.32 -24.48
N PRO A 365 1.47 24.88 -24.54
CA PRO A 365 2.33 24.74 -25.72
C PRO A 365 2.68 23.27 -26.04
N GLU A 366 2.94 22.45 -25.02
CA GLU A 366 3.22 21.02 -25.22
C GLU A 366 2.02 20.28 -25.82
N ILE A 367 0.80 20.64 -25.36
CA ILE A 367 -0.45 20.05 -25.86
C ILE A 367 -0.76 20.53 -27.28
N GLU A 368 -0.44 21.80 -27.62
CA GLU A 368 -0.60 22.31 -28.97
C GLU A 368 0.37 21.67 -29.95
N ASN A 369 1.62 21.44 -29.54
CA ASN A 369 2.63 20.76 -30.35
C ASN A 369 2.31 19.27 -30.57
N TYR A 370 1.72 18.60 -29.59
CA TYR A 370 1.33 17.22 -29.67
C TYR A 370 -0.08 17.00 -29.10
N PRO A 371 -1.15 17.30 -29.89
CA PRO A 371 -2.52 17.22 -29.42
C PRO A 371 -2.99 15.75 -29.23
N PRO A 372 -4.01 15.52 -28.37
CA PRO A 372 -4.60 14.21 -28.21
C PRO A 372 -5.11 13.64 -29.53
N PRO A 373 -4.94 12.34 -29.78
CA PRO A 373 -5.45 11.68 -31.00
C PRO A 373 -6.97 11.89 -31.14
N ALA A 374 -7.41 12.21 -32.36
CA ALA A 374 -8.83 12.38 -32.67
C ALA A 374 -9.59 11.05 -32.49
N TRP A 375 -10.81 11.11 -31.98
CA TRP A 375 -11.69 9.96 -31.84
C TRP A 375 -12.85 10.05 -32.85
N LYS A 376 -12.96 9.06 -33.73
CA LYS A 376 -14.02 8.98 -34.78
C LYS A 376 -14.19 10.34 -35.52
N GLY A 377 -13.06 10.96 -35.91
CA GLY A 377 -13.06 12.26 -36.63
C GLY A 377 -13.33 13.48 -35.75
N LYS A 378 -13.53 13.33 -34.44
CA LYS A 378 -13.70 14.44 -33.51
C LYS A 378 -12.38 14.78 -32.82
N TYR A 379 -11.97 16.04 -32.89
CA TYR A 379 -10.77 16.55 -32.24
C TYR A 379 -11.02 16.75 -30.74
N ILE A 380 -10.06 16.24 -29.92
CA ILE A 380 -10.05 16.48 -28.49
C ILE A 380 -9.25 17.74 -28.23
N LYS A 381 -9.88 18.73 -27.58
CA LYS A 381 -9.24 20.01 -27.24
C LYS A 381 -9.14 20.13 -25.73
N ILE A 382 -7.93 20.12 -25.20
CA ILE A 382 -7.64 20.47 -23.81
C ILE A 382 -7.55 21.99 -23.73
N LYS A 383 -8.29 22.62 -22.82
CA LYS A 383 -8.42 24.08 -22.71
C LYS A 383 -7.56 24.67 -21.61
N TYR A 384 -7.43 23.99 -20.51
CA TYR A 384 -6.61 24.40 -19.39
C TYR A 384 -6.32 23.21 -18.48
N VAL A 385 -5.33 23.36 -17.61
CA VAL A 385 -4.94 22.40 -16.58
C VAL A 385 -4.90 23.10 -15.23
N THR A 386 -5.26 22.38 -14.17
CA THR A 386 -5.13 22.86 -12.79
C THR A 386 -4.65 21.73 -11.88
N GLN A 387 -3.91 22.08 -10.85
CA GLN A 387 -3.57 21.16 -9.78
C GLN A 387 -4.71 21.11 -8.78
N LEU A 388 -5.10 19.88 -8.38
CA LEU A 388 -6.15 19.67 -7.37
C LEU A 388 -5.59 19.88 -5.95
N PRO A 389 -6.42 20.34 -4.99
CA PRO A 389 -6.01 20.56 -3.61
C PRO A 389 -5.95 19.25 -2.82
N THR A 390 -5.05 18.36 -3.22
CA THR A 390 -4.84 17.02 -2.61
C THR A 390 -3.46 16.92 -1.99
N ARG A 391 -3.25 15.94 -1.09
CA ARG A 391 -1.93 15.68 -0.47
C ARG A 391 -0.90 15.15 -1.48
N THR A 392 -1.36 14.45 -2.52
CA THR A 392 -0.51 13.94 -3.60
C THR A 392 -0.68 14.80 -4.85
N PRO A 393 0.34 15.02 -5.68
CA PRO A 393 0.25 15.81 -6.91
C PRO A 393 -0.77 15.21 -7.88
N GLN A 394 -1.90 15.89 -8.07
CA GLN A 394 -2.98 15.52 -8.99
C GLN A 394 -3.32 16.68 -9.90
N PHE A 395 -3.42 16.42 -11.19
CA PHE A 395 -3.66 17.41 -12.22
C PHE A 395 -4.90 17.10 -13.02
N ALA A 396 -5.82 18.05 -13.11
CA ALA A 396 -7.04 17.95 -13.91
C ALA A 396 -6.89 18.73 -15.21
N PHE A 397 -6.94 18.03 -16.34
CA PHE A 397 -6.95 18.59 -17.69
C PHE A 397 -8.38 18.68 -18.18
N PHE A 398 -8.86 19.88 -18.41
CA PHE A 398 -10.22 20.15 -18.82
C PHE A 398 -10.35 20.18 -20.35
N CYS A 399 -11.16 19.28 -20.89
CA CYS A 399 -11.32 19.10 -22.33
C CYS A 399 -12.78 18.85 -22.72
N ASN A 400 -13.05 18.90 -24.03
CA ASN A 400 -14.39 18.68 -24.59
C ASN A 400 -14.86 17.22 -24.58
N LEU A 401 -13.93 16.25 -24.60
CA LEU A 401 -14.22 14.81 -24.73
C LEU A 401 -13.29 13.99 -23.78
N PRO A 402 -13.43 14.13 -22.45
CA PRO A 402 -12.50 13.56 -21.48
C PRO A 402 -12.44 12.01 -21.54
N GLN A 403 -13.56 11.34 -21.82
CA GLN A 403 -13.66 9.89 -21.89
C GLN A 403 -12.86 9.29 -23.07
N TRP A 404 -12.39 10.10 -24.00
CA TRP A 404 -11.63 9.61 -25.17
C TRP A 404 -10.14 9.96 -25.11
N VAL A 405 -9.68 10.60 -24.06
CA VAL A 405 -8.24 10.75 -23.78
C VAL A 405 -7.69 9.45 -23.22
N LYS A 406 -6.95 8.72 -24.04
CA LYS A 406 -6.43 7.39 -23.69
C LYS A 406 -5.20 7.47 -22.78
N ASP A 407 -4.92 6.40 -22.05
CA ASP A 407 -3.79 6.31 -21.11
C ASP A 407 -2.41 6.62 -21.71
N PRO A 408 -2.06 6.24 -22.94
CA PRO A 408 -0.80 6.66 -23.55
C PRO A 408 -0.62 8.18 -23.60
N TYR A 409 -1.72 8.91 -23.84
CA TYR A 409 -1.68 10.38 -23.85
C TYR A 409 -1.63 10.96 -22.42
N LYS A 410 -2.30 10.35 -21.45
CA LYS A 410 -2.17 10.74 -20.03
C LYS A 410 -0.72 10.57 -19.55
N ARG A 411 -0.04 9.48 -19.95
CA ARG A 411 1.39 9.28 -19.68
C ARG A 411 2.29 10.32 -20.32
N TYR A 412 1.97 10.72 -21.57
CA TYR A 412 2.67 11.84 -22.21
C TYR A 412 2.55 13.13 -21.40
N LEU A 413 1.33 13.47 -20.94
CA LEU A 413 1.11 14.63 -20.10
C LEU A 413 1.86 14.54 -18.76
N GLU A 414 1.89 13.36 -18.14
CA GLU A 414 2.66 13.12 -16.92
C GLU A 414 4.16 13.34 -17.15
N ASN A 415 4.72 12.79 -18.23
CA ASN A 415 6.13 12.99 -18.57
C ASN A 415 6.45 14.47 -18.78
N LYS A 416 5.57 15.21 -19.47
CA LYS A 416 5.75 16.66 -19.67
C LYS A 416 5.67 17.45 -18.37
N LEU A 417 4.78 17.06 -17.44
CA LEU A 417 4.76 17.64 -16.10
C LEU A 417 6.09 17.44 -15.36
N ARG A 418 6.71 16.24 -15.48
CA ARG A 418 8.02 15.95 -14.88
C ARG A 418 9.18 16.69 -15.54
N GLU A 419 9.11 16.93 -16.86
CA GLU A 419 10.11 17.73 -17.59
C GLU A 419 10.12 19.20 -17.16
N HIS A 420 8.94 19.78 -16.92
CA HIS A 420 8.81 21.20 -16.55
C HIS A 420 8.89 21.46 -15.05
N PHE A 421 8.53 20.48 -14.23
CA PHE A 421 8.44 20.62 -12.78
C PHE A 421 9.12 19.43 -12.10
N ASP A 422 9.88 19.73 -11.07
CA ASP A 422 10.54 18.69 -10.27
C ASP A 422 9.50 17.94 -9.41
N PHE A 423 9.24 16.68 -9.75
CA PHE A 423 8.41 15.73 -9.02
C PHE A 423 9.16 14.42 -8.79
N GLU A 424 10.50 14.47 -8.73
CA GLU A 424 11.31 13.29 -8.43
C GLU A 424 10.80 12.59 -7.18
N GLY A 425 10.63 11.28 -7.25
CA GLY A 425 10.13 10.44 -6.16
C GLY A 425 8.63 10.54 -5.86
N CYS A 426 7.87 11.38 -6.61
CA CYS A 426 6.45 11.59 -6.37
C CYS A 426 5.58 10.90 -7.42
N PRO A 427 4.55 10.14 -7.03
CA PRO A 427 3.53 9.66 -7.96
C PRO A 427 2.63 10.83 -8.39
N ILE A 428 2.56 11.07 -9.70
CA ILE A 428 1.67 12.07 -10.31
C ILE A 428 0.42 11.39 -10.83
N GLN A 429 -0.71 12.08 -10.75
CA GLN A 429 -1.96 11.63 -11.36
C GLN A 429 -2.52 12.66 -12.33
N VAL A 430 -2.86 12.18 -13.51
CA VAL A 430 -3.46 12.97 -14.58
C VAL A 430 -4.91 12.57 -14.77
N TYR A 431 -5.82 13.48 -14.50
CA TYR A 431 -7.25 13.32 -14.74
C TYR A 431 -7.70 14.17 -15.93
N THR A 432 -8.66 13.65 -16.68
CA THR A 432 -9.35 14.41 -17.72
C THR A 432 -10.78 14.67 -17.27
N ARG A 433 -11.25 15.92 -17.37
CA ARG A 433 -12.58 16.32 -16.95
C ARG A 433 -13.29 17.12 -18.05
N ALA A 434 -14.61 17.00 -18.10
CA ALA A 434 -15.43 17.88 -18.92
C ALA A 434 -15.36 19.31 -18.36
N LYS A 435 -15.38 20.29 -19.29
CA LYS A 435 -15.45 21.71 -18.93
C LYS A 435 -16.89 22.06 -18.61
#